data_493e1238ab6b64932244e4baaaa03ba3
#
_entry.id   493e1238ab6b64932244e4baaaa03ba3
#
_cell.length_a   1.000
_cell.length_b   1.000
_cell.length_c   1.000
_cell.angle_alpha   90.00
_cell.angle_beta   90.00
_cell.angle_gamma   90.00
#
_symmetry.space_group_name_H-M   'P 1'
#
loop_
_entity.id
_entity.type
_entity.pdbx_description
1 polymer ?
#
loop_
_entity_poly.entity_id
_entity_poly.type
_entity_poly.pdbx_seq_one_letter_code
_entity_poly.pdbx_strand_id
1 'polypeptide(L)'
;MRKTFLAITLFLAFSKAALAQFGNCTASEMRTYVDSATGNTITMLTDTMKNDRFLYQTDPMWTADGKYLLFRSSSRGNDKEVESTLPNGEKRKWTPTQIYFIEMATGKIIQATEGPNLGSAFLANKTNRMFVSRKEKENWNMYVMDLNKFFADVKQGKVGKPSAYETFIGTFPTEMGRPGGYAVDCNDDYAYITVEREGTEEEKERMMKNAFLPESNQPVKIKPTLCGIRKMNLSTGEVTKVIDTEFKTGHIQASRFTPGEIVFCNE
;
A
#
# COMPACT_ATOMS: atom_id res chain seq x y z
N MET A 1 33.87 31.51 -57.38
CA MET A 1 32.83 31.76 -56.38
C MET A 1 32.35 30.39 -55.87
N ARG A 2 32.85 29.93 -54.72
CA ARG A 2 32.41 28.70 -54.07
C ARG A 2 31.35 29.02 -53.02
N LYS A 3 30.13 28.55 -53.22
CA LYS A 3 29.05 28.67 -52.25
C LYS A 3 29.18 27.56 -51.21
N THR A 4 29.54 27.92 -50.00
CA THR A 4 29.62 27.04 -48.85
C THR A 4 28.20 26.89 -48.27
N PHE A 5 27.60 25.73 -48.42
CA PHE A 5 26.35 25.39 -47.71
C PHE A 5 26.66 25.01 -46.29
N LEU A 6 26.22 25.82 -45.36
CA LEU A 6 26.28 25.57 -43.92
C LEU A 6 25.07 24.69 -43.53
N ALA A 7 25.28 23.41 -43.35
CA ALA A 7 24.24 22.49 -42.84
C ALA A 7 24.15 22.67 -41.32
N ILE A 8 23.10 23.33 -40.85
CA ILE A 8 22.77 23.42 -39.43
C ILE A 8 22.06 22.11 -39.05
N THR A 9 22.81 21.18 -38.46
CA THR A 9 22.24 19.98 -37.89
C THR A 9 21.63 20.33 -36.53
N LEU A 10 20.30 20.45 -36.52
CA LEU A 10 19.52 20.70 -35.29
C LEU A 10 19.52 19.39 -34.47
N PHE A 11 20.42 19.28 -33.50
CA PHE A 11 20.39 18.21 -32.49
C PHE A 11 19.23 18.51 -31.57
N LEU A 12 18.06 17.89 -31.84
CA LEU A 12 17.00 17.76 -30.87
C LEU A 12 17.48 16.83 -29.77
N ALA A 13 18.09 17.40 -28.73
CA ALA A 13 18.29 16.71 -27.47
C ALA A 13 16.90 16.38 -26.89
N PHE A 14 16.39 15.18 -27.16
CA PHE A 14 15.33 14.60 -26.35
C PHE A 14 15.90 14.40 -24.95
N SER A 15 15.83 15.42 -24.10
CA SER A 15 15.88 15.21 -22.68
C SER A 15 14.76 14.20 -22.38
N LYS A 16 15.13 12.98 -22.02
CA LYS A 16 14.21 12.05 -21.35
C LYS A 16 13.86 12.74 -20.04
N ALA A 17 12.85 13.61 -20.06
CA ALA A 17 12.16 13.97 -18.85
C ALA A 17 11.82 12.63 -18.19
N ALA A 18 12.28 12.40 -16.99
CA ALA A 18 11.82 11.30 -16.18
C ALA A 18 10.31 11.51 -16.07
N LEU A 19 9.55 10.80 -16.91
CA LEU A 19 8.11 10.89 -16.90
C LEU A 19 7.69 10.50 -15.50
N ALA A 20 6.97 11.38 -14.83
CA ALA A 20 6.31 11.06 -13.58
C ALA A 20 5.59 9.73 -13.79
N GLN A 21 5.84 8.78 -12.90
CA GLN A 21 5.27 7.43 -13.03
C GLN A 21 3.81 7.41 -12.59
N PHE A 22 3.46 8.32 -11.68
CA PHE A 22 2.11 8.49 -11.18
C PHE A 22 1.13 8.80 -12.32
N GLY A 23 0.07 8.02 -12.41
CA GLY A 23 -0.92 8.10 -13.47
C GLY A 23 -0.49 7.50 -14.82
N ASN A 24 0.71 6.91 -14.89
CA ASN A 24 1.13 6.20 -16.10
C ASN A 24 0.18 5.03 -16.39
N CYS A 25 -0.25 4.95 -17.65
CA CYS A 25 -1.19 3.93 -18.11
C CYS A 25 -0.48 3.05 -19.16
N THR A 26 -0.40 1.75 -18.88
CA THR A 26 0.17 0.76 -19.79
C THR A 26 -0.89 -0.10 -20.43
N ALA A 27 -0.54 -0.78 -21.53
CA ALA A 27 -1.43 -1.69 -22.24
C ALA A 27 -1.86 -2.86 -21.34
N SER A 28 -2.97 -3.49 -21.75
CA SER A 28 -3.46 -4.72 -21.11
C SER A 28 -2.45 -5.86 -21.24
N GLU A 29 -2.28 -6.61 -20.17
CA GLU A 29 -1.56 -7.87 -20.13
C GLU A 29 -2.52 -9.06 -19.96
N MET A 30 -3.83 -8.80 -19.96
CA MET A 30 -4.86 -9.83 -19.77
C MET A 30 -4.76 -10.93 -20.82
N ARG A 31 -4.77 -12.18 -20.34
CA ARG A 31 -4.80 -13.39 -21.18
C ARG A 31 -5.87 -14.32 -20.66
N THR A 32 -6.62 -14.92 -21.56
CA THR A 32 -7.66 -15.90 -21.22
C THR A 32 -7.29 -17.25 -21.81
N TYR A 33 -7.45 -18.29 -21.00
CA TYR A 33 -7.26 -19.68 -21.43
C TYR A 33 -8.26 -20.59 -20.74
N VAL A 34 -8.45 -21.78 -21.28
CA VAL A 34 -9.27 -22.83 -20.65
C VAL A 34 -8.37 -23.74 -19.86
N ASP A 35 -8.66 -23.91 -18.59
CA ASP A 35 -7.97 -24.89 -17.74
C ASP A 35 -8.33 -26.30 -18.17
N SER A 36 -7.34 -27.08 -18.59
CA SER A 36 -7.55 -28.43 -19.13
C SER A 36 -8.06 -29.45 -18.11
N ALA A 37 -7.85 -29.19 -16.83
CA ALA A 37 -8.29 -30.10 -15.77
C ALA A 37 -9.75 -29.91 -15.37
N THR A 38 -10.22 -28.66 -15.38
CA THR A 38 -11.57 -28.29 -14.91
C THR A 38 -12.51 -27.85 -16.00
N GLY A 39 -12.00 -27.50 -17.19
CA GLY A 39 -12.77 -26.92 -18.29
C GLY A 39 -13.16 -25.44 -18.06
N ASN A 40 -12.74 -24.84 -16.95
CA ASN A 40 -13.07 -23.47 -16.62
C ASN A 40 -12.24 -22.48 -17.43
N THR A 41 -12.86 -21.37 -17.80
CA THR A 41 -12.14 -20.24 -18.38
C THR A 41 -11.45 -19.43 -17.31
N ILE A 42 -10.13 -19.31 -17.42
CA ILE A 42 -9.30 -18.53 -16.51
C ILE A 42 -8.82 -17.28 -17.23
N THR A 43 -8.98 -16.12 -16.58
CA THR A 43 -8.40 -14.87 -17.06
C THR A 43 -7.24 -14.47 -16.14
N MET A 44 -6.04 -14.49 -16.69
CA MET A 44 -4.84 -13.97 -16.04
C MET A 44 -4.79 -12.46 -16.28
N LEU A 45 -4.72 -11.68 -15.22
CA LEU A 45 -4.86 -10.21 -15.28
C LEU A 45 -3.53 -9.49 -15.56
N THR A 46 -2.41 -10.08 -15.12
CA THR A 46 -1.08 -9.48 -15.24
C THR A 46 -0.06 -10.51 -15.76
N ASP A 47 1.08 -10.02 -16.23
CA ASP A 47 2.18 -10.86 -16.69
C ASP A 47 2.86 -11.59 -15.51
N THR A 48 3.07 -12.90 -15.66
CA THR A 48 3.76 -13.75 -14.67
C THR A 48 5.22 -13.37 -14.43
N MET A 49 5.83 -12.61 -15.33
CA MET A 49 7.21 -12.14 -15.20
C MET A 49 7.35 -10.92 -14.30
N LYS A 50 6.25 -10.38 -13.80
CA LYS A 50 6.23 -9.22 -12.89
C LYS A 50 6.06 -9.67 -11.45
N ASN A 51 6.65 -8.90 -10.53
CA ASN A 51 6.48 -9.12 -9.09
C ASN A 51 5.20 -8.43 -8.59
N ASP A 52 4.06 -8.87 -9.12
CA ASP A 52 2.75 -8.36 -8.78
C ASP A 52 2.18 -9.16 -7.62
N ARG A 53 1.54 -8.46 -6.69
CA ARG A 53 0.93 -9.07 -5.51
C ARG A 53 -0.40 -8.39 -5.21
N PHE A 54 -1.37 -9.15 -4.79
CA PHE A 54 -2.57 -8.61 -4.18
C PHE A 54 -2.28 -8.04 -2.80
N LEU A 55 -3.21 -7.26 -2.26
CA LEU A 55 -3.25 -6.94 -0.85
C LEU A 55 -3.49 -8.23 -0.05
N TYR A 56 -3.67 -8.10 1.25
CA TYR A 56 -4.06 -9.26 2.04
C TYR A 56 -5.46 -9.74 1.58
N GLN A 57 -5.67 -11.03 1.54
CA GLN A 57 -6.85 -11.67 0.91
C GLN A 57 -8.21 -11.19 1.44
N THR A 58 -8.23 -10.58 2.62
CA THR A 58 -9.45 -10.06 3.25
C THR A 58 -9.64 -8.56 3.03
N ASP A 59 -8.62 -7.89 2.48
CA ASP A 59 -8.72 -6.46 2.17
C ASP A 59 -9.59 -6.22 0.93
N PRO A 60 -10.35 -5.12 0.87
CA PRO A 60 -11.01 -4.70 -0.36
C PRO A 60 -9.96 -4.48 -1.47
N MET A 61 -10.07 -5.22 -2.56
CA MET A 61 -9.21 -5.06 -3.74
C MET A 61 -9.93 -4.41 -4.92
N TRP A 62 -11.25 -4.36 -4.87
CA TRP A 62 -12.08 -3.73 -5.86
C TRP A 62 -12.48 -2.34 -5.42
N THR A 63 -12.48 -1.37 -6.36
CA THR A 63 -13.15 -0.08 -6.13
C THR A 63 -14.62 -0.30 -5.85
N ALA A 64 -15.26 0.61 -5.12
CA ALA A 64 -16.66 0.46 -4.71
C ALA A 64 -17.63 0.30 -5.90
N ASP A 65 -17.28 0.84 -7.08
CA ASP A 65 -18.05 0.70 -8.32
C ASP A 65 -17.70 -0.57 -9.12
N GLY A 66 -16.75 -1.39 -8.62
CA GLY A 66 -16.31 -2.65 -9.23
C GLY A 66 -15.55 -2.51 -10.56
N LYS A 67 -15.16 -1.30 -10.98
CA LYS A 67 -14.54 -1.10 -12.30
C LYS A 67 -13.04 -1.30 -12.31
N TYR A 68 -12.38 -1.17 -11.18
CA TYR A 68 -10.93 -1.28 -11.06
C TYR A 68 -10.54 -2.27 -9.98
N LEU A 69 -9.52 -3.05 -10.25
CA LEU A 69 -8.90 -3.98 -9.30
C LEU A 69 -7.53 -3.43 -8.88
N LEU A 70 -7.32 -3.27 -7.59
CA LEU A 70 -6.06 -2.82 -7.01
C LEU A 70 -5.08 -4.00 -6.85
N PHE A 71 -3.83 -3.76 -7.18
CA PHE A 71 -2.70 -4.63 -6.84
C PHE A 71 -1.45 -3.80 -6.55
N ARG A 72 -0.41 -4.43 -6.04
CA ARG A 72 0.88 -3.80 -5.77
C ARG A 72 2.00 -4.50 -6.53
N SER A 73 3.01 -3.73 -6.95
CA SER A 73 4.16 -4.25 -7.64
C SER A 73 5.44 -3.49 -7.29
N SER A 74 6.56 -4.20 -7.21
CA SER A 74 7.90 -3.63 -7.07
C SER A 74 8.72 -3.73 -8.37
N SER A 75 8.13 -4.20 -9.47
CA SER A 75 8.83 -4.43 -10.73
C SER A 75 8.24 -3.69 -11.94
N ARG A 76 7.20 -2.86 -11.74
CA ARG A 76 6.52 -2.13 -12.83
C ARG A 76 6.97 -0.68 -12.98
N GLY A 77 7.38 -0.06 -11.89
CA GLY A 77 7.87 1.31 -11.88
C GLY A 77 9.35 1.41 -12.25
N ASN A 78 9.81 2.65 -12.44
CA ASN A 78 11.23 2.98 -12.57
C ASN A 78 11.83 3.41 -11.23
N ASP A 79 11.22 2.99 -10.11
CA ASP A 79 11.72 3.31 -8.79
C ASP A 79 13.14 2.77 -8.64
N LYS A 80 14.03 3.63 -8.18
CA LYS A 80 15.39 3.22 -7.87
C LYS A 80 15.37 2.38 -6.60
N GLU A 81 16.28 1.39 -6.55
CA GLU A 81 16.56 0.72 -5.29
C GLU A 81 16.91 1.72 -4.21
N VAL A 82 16.31 1.56 -3.06
CA VAL A 82 16.65 2.29 -1.84
C VAL A 82 17.42 1.39 -0.90
N GLU A 83 18.39 1.96 -0.21
CA GLU A 83 19.16 1.26 0.82
C GLU A 83 18.61 1.65 2.19
N SER A 84 18.39 0.68 3.03
CA SER A 84 18.02 0.87 4.44
C SER A 84 18.98 0.08 5.32
N THR A 85 19.27 0.60 6.51
CA THR A 85 20.06 -0.09 7.52
C THR A 85 19.10 -0.77 8.49
N LEU A 86 19.25 -2.08 8.65
CA LEU A 86 18.51 -2.88 9.60
C LEU A 86 19.01 -2.59 11.03
N PRO A 87 18.22 -2.92 12.09
CA PRO A 87 18.64 -2.73 13.47
C PRO A 87 19.94 -3.46 13.86
N ASN A 88 20.31 -4.52 13.14
CA ASN A 88 21.57 -5.26 13.31
C ASN A 88 22.77 -4.62 12.59
N GLY A 89 22.57 -3.48 11.92
CA GLY A 89 23.60 -2.75 11.16
C GLY A 89 23.76 -3.23 9.70
N GLU A 90 23.08 -4.27 9.28
CA GLU A 90 23.15 -4.75 7.89
C GLU A 90 22.43 -3.77 6.95
N LYS A 91 23.02 -3.59 5.77
CA LYS A 91 22.42 -2.80 4.70
C LYS A 91 21.56 -3.69 3.80
N ARG A 92 20.31 -3.29 3.63
CA ARG A 92 19.37 -3.95 2.72
C ARG A 92 18.97 -3.01 1.59
N LYS A 93 19.12 -3.51 0.37
CA LYS A 93 18.55 -2.85 -0.81
C LYS A 93 17.20 -3.45 -1.14
N TRP A 94 16.27 -2.59 -1.54
CA TRP A 94 14.93 -3.00 -1.93
C TRP A 94 14.32 -2.00 -2.91
N THR A 95 13.45 -2.47 -3.80
CA THR A 95 12.69 -1.60 -4.69
C THR A 95 11.36 -1.25 -4.03
N PRO A 96 11.00 0.03 -3.93
CA PRO A 96 9.71 0.44 -3.39
C PRO A 96 8.55 -0.23 -4.12
N THR A 97 7.58 -0.69 -3.35
CA THR A 97 6.36 -1.27 -3.90
C THR A 97 5.36 -0.16 -4.14
N GLN A 98 4.80 -0.10 -5.34
CA GLN A 98 3.79 0.89 -5.73
C GLN A 98 2.42 0.23 -5.93
N ILE A 99 1.38 1.06 -5.90
CA ILE A 99 -0.01 0.66 -6.11
C ILE A 99 -0.39 0.88 -7.57
N TYR A 100 -1.06 -0.10 -8.11
CA TYR A 100 -1.58 -0.12 -9.47
C TYR A 100 -3.05 -0.51 -9.48
N PHE A 101 -3.74 -0.08 -10.51
CA PHE A 101 -5.10 -0.50 -10.80
C PHE A 101 -5.19 -1.14 -12.18
N ILE A 102 -6.00 -2.18 -12.30
CA ILE A 102 -6.43 -2.74 -13.58
C ILE A 102 -7.83 -2.22 -13.86
N GLU A 103 -8.02 -1.50 -14.97
CA GLU A 103 -9.35 -1.19 -15.48
C GLU A 103 -9.96 -2.44 -16.09
N MET A 104 -10.97 -3.01 -15.46
CA MET A 104 -11.49 -4.32 -15.83
C MET A 104 -12.11 -4.37 -17.23
N ALA A 105 -12.66 -3.25 -17.72
CA ALA A 105 -13.25 -3.17 -19.05
C ALA A 105 -12.21 -3.24 -20.19
N THR A 106 -10.98 -2.80 -19.95
CA THR A 106 -9.94 -2.67 -20.97
C THR A 106 -8.67 -3.47 -20.68
N GLY A 107 -8.50 -3.89 -19.44
CA GLY A 107 -7.27 -4.51 -18.93
C GLY A 107 -6.09 -3.55 -18.77
N LYS A 108 -6.27 -2.26 -19.03
CA LYS A 108 -5.21 -1.26 -18.87
C LYS A 108 -4.76 -1.19 -17.43
N ILE A 109 -3.44 -1.04 -17.24
CA ILE A 109 -2.81 -0.96 -15.93
C ILE A 109 -2.39 0.48 -15.66
N ILE A 110 -2.82 1.03 -14.52
CA ILE A 110 -2.63 2.43 -14.13
C ILE A 110 -1.83 2.49 -12.85
N GLN A 111 -0.72 3.24 -12.82
CA GLN A 111 0.06 3.44 -11.61
C GLN A 111 -0.55 4.55 -10.75
N ALA A 112 -0.88 4.25 -9.50
CA ALA A 112 -1.56 5.17 -8.59
C ALA A 112 -0.69 5.72 -7.46
N THR A 113 0.53 5.24 -7.30
CA THR A 113 1.49 5.79 -6.32
C THR A 113 2.89 5.85 -6.90
N GLU A 114 3.74 6.69 -6.30
CA GLU A 114 5.16 6.78 -6.64
C GLU A 114 5.99 7.14 -5.41
N GLY A 115 7.30 6.87 -5.48
CA GLY A 115 8.28 7.24 -4.45
C GLY A 115 8.42 6.20 -3.32
N PRO A 116 9.45 6.37 -2.47
CA PRO A 116 9.87 5.35 -1.51
C PRO A 116 9.09 5.33 -0.20
N ASN A 117 8.25 6.32 0.06
CA ASN A 117 7.69 6.57 1.39
C ASN A 117 6.27 6.00 1.58
N LEU A 118 5.82 5.16 0.66
CA LEU A 118 4.53 4.48 0.78
C LEU A 118 4.58 3.48 1.95
N GLY A 119 3.70 3.64 2.92
CA GLY A 119 3.49 2.68 3.99
C GLY A 119 2.46 1.63 3.59
N SER A 120 1.20 1.97 3.71
CA SER A 120 0.07 1.10 3.34
C SER A 120 -0.91 1.85 2.45
N ALA A 121 -1.62 1.09 1.61
CA ALA A 121 -2.75 1.60 0.84
C ALA A 121 -3.89 0.60 0.94
N PHE A 122 -5.12 1.10 1.06
CA PHE A 122 -6.33 0.29 1.17
C PHE A 122 -7.53 1.04 0.62
N LEU A 123 -8.48 0.30 0.08
CA LEU A 123 -9.68 0.88 -0.54
C LEU A 123 -10.78 1.11 0.49
N ALA A 124 -11.57 2.12 0.24
CA ALA A 124 -12.85 2.34 0.89
C ALA A 124 -13.86 1.27 0.44
N ASN A 125 -14.82 0.94 1.32
CA ASN A 125 -15.84 -0.08 1.02
C ASN A 125 -17.03 0.49 0.22
N LYS A 126 -17.41 1.74 0.48
CA LYS A 126 -18.63 2.37 -0.09
C LYS A 126 -18.35 3.42 -1.16
N THR A 127 -17.13 3.93 -1.20
CA THR A 127 -16.78 5.06 -2.07
C THR A 127 -15.54 4.75 -2.90
N ASN A 128 -15.42 5.36 -4.08
CA ASN A 128 -14.22 5.25 -4.90
C ASN A 128 -13.09 6.12 -4.32
N ARG A 129 -12.60 5.74 -3.13
CA ARG A 129 -11.48 6.38 -2.44
C ARG A 129 -10.44 5.33 -2.07
N MET A 130 -9.19 5.76 -2.03
CA MET A 130 -8.08 4.98 -1.51
C MET A 130 -7.43 5.74 -0.37
N PHE A 131 -7.22 5.09 0.76
CA PHE A 131 -6.46 5.63 1.87
C PHE A 131 -5.01 5.22 1.73
N VAL A 132 -4.11 6.17 1.96
CA VAL A 132 -2.67 5.97 1.77
C VAL A 132 -1.94 6.48 3.00
N SER A 133 -1.15 5.61 3.64
CA SER A 133 -0.23 6.04 4.68
C SER A 133 1.16 6.29 4.09
N ARG A 134 1.81 7.37 4.54
CA ARG A 134 3.17 7.73 4.13
C ARG A 134 4.03 8.02 5.33
N LYS A 135 5.27 7.53 5.33
CA LYS A 135 6.26 7.94 6.31
C LYS A 135 6.95 9.21 5.82
N GLU A 136 6.75 10.31 6.53
CA GLU A 136 7.37 11.60 6.25
C GLU A 136 8.22 12.02 7.44
N LYS A 137 9.54 11.92 7.30
CA LYS A 137 10.50 12.02 8.41
C LYS A 137 10.19 10.93 9.45
N GLU A 138 9.86 11.33 10.68
CA GLU A 138 9.49 10.40 11.77
C GLU A 138 7.97 10.17 11.87
N ASN A 139 7.17 10.90 11.11
CA ASN A 139 5.71 10.86 11.20
C ASN A 139 5.10 9.89 10.18
N TRP A 140 4.03 9.24 10.58
CA TRP A 140 3.13 8.50 9.71
C TRP A 140 1.90 9.36 9.42
N ASN A 141 1.76 9.78 8.18
CA ASN A 141 0.67 10.61 7.71
C ASN A 141 -0.34 9.79 6.92
N MET A 142 -1.62 10.06 7.13
CA MET A 142 -2.72 9.44 6.40
C MET A 142 -3.30 10.44 5.41
N TYR A 143 -3.51 9.97 4.19
CA TYR A 143 -4.14 10.72 3.10
C TYR A 143 -5.31 9.92 2.53
N VAL A 144 -6.29 10.63 1.98
CA VAL A 144 -7.35 10.03 1.16
C VAL A 144 -7.20 10.51 -0.29
N MET A 145 -7.22 9.58 -1.22
CA MET A 145 -7.15 9.84 -2.66
C MET A 145 -8.53 9.70 -3.30
N ASP A 146 -8.93 10.71 -4.06
CA ASP A 146 -10.15 10.68 -4.89
C ASP A 146 -9.88 9.90 -6.18
N LEU A 147 -10.32 8.66 -6.23
CA LEU A 147 -10.15 7.79 -7.39
C LEU A 147 -11.03 8.17 -8.57
N ASN A 148 -12.20 8.77 -8.34
CA ASN A 148 -13.06 9.23 -9.44
C ASN A 148 -12.36 10.31 -10.26
N LYS A 149 -11.84 11.33 -9.57
CA LYS A 149 -11.08 12.41 -10.22
C LYS A 149 -9.82 11.86 -10.88
N PHE A 150 -9.07 11.00 -10.18
CA PHE A 150 -7.84 10.41 -10.70
C PHE A 150 -8.07 9.63 -12.01
N PHE A 151 -9.01 8.70 -12.04
CA PHE A 151 -9.29 7.91 -13.24
C PHE A 151 -9.89 8.75 -14.38
N ALA A 152 -10.65 9.80 -14.06
CA ALA A 152 -11.15 10.72 -15.09
C ALA A 152 -9.99 11.46 -15.77
N ASP A 153 -9.03 11.95 -15.00
CA ASP A 153 -7.86 12.66 -15.51
C ASP A 153 -6.91 11.71 -16.27
N VAL A 154 -6.73 10.47 -15.79
CA VAL A 154 -5.98 9.42 -16.53
C VAL A 154 -6.59 9.19 -17.91
N LYS A 155 -7.92 9.04 -18.01
CA LYS A 155 -8.62 8.83 -19.29
C LYS A 155 -8.45 10.00 -20.25
N GLN A 156 -8.30 11.22 -19.74
CA GLN A 156 -8.10 12.43 -20.53
C GLN A 156 -6.63 12.73 -20.83
N GLY A 157 -5.68 11.96 -20.27
CA GLY A 157 -4.24 12.25 -20.36
C GLY A 157 -3.83 13.53 -19.65
N LYS A 158 -4.56 13.94 -18.59
CA LYS A 158 -4.36 15.21 -17.85
C LYS A 158 -3.97 15.01 -16.40
N VAL A 159 -3.21 13.94 -16.13
CA VAL A 159 -2.82 13.61 -14.76
C VAL A 159 -1.92 14.68 -14.16
N GLY A 160 -2.33 15.20 -13.02
CA GLY A 160 -1.54 16.13 -12.20
C GLY A 160 -0.59 15.39 -11.25
N LYS A 161 0.03 16.13 -10.34
CA LYS A 161 0.84 15.56 -9.25
C LYS A 161 -0.06 14.81 -8.25
N PRO A 162 0.46 13.87 -7.45
CA PRO A 162 -0.32 13.15 -6.42
C PRO A 162 -1.15 14.07 -5.52
N SER A 163 -0.59 15.22 -5.11
CA SER A 163 -1.27 16.21 -4.28
C SER A 163 -2.53 16.85 -4.91
N ALA A 164 -2.77 16.65 -6.21
CA ALA A 164 -4.02 17.10 -6.85
C ALA A 164 -5.21 16.15 -6.57
N TYR A 165 -4.92 14.97 -6.05
CA TYR A 165 -5.90 13.89 -5.80
C TYR A 165 -5.93 13.48 -4.33
N GLU A 166 -4.86 13.74 -3.58
CA GLU A 166 -4.71 13.35 -2.18
C GLU A 166 -5.07 14.53 -1.25
N THR A 167 -5.90 14.25 -0.27
CA THR A 167 -6.21 15.17 0.85
C THR A 167 -5.63 14.59 2.12
N PHE A 168 -4.91 15.40 2.87
CA PHE A 168 -4.38 15.03 4.18
C PHE A 168 -5.53 14.82 5.18
N ILE A 169 -5.50 13.70 5.91
CA ILE A 169 -6.47 13.37 6.96
C ILE A 169 -5.89 13.73 8.33
N GLY A 170 -4.68 13.24 8.61
CA GLY A 170 -4.06 13.43 9.92
C GLY A 170 -2.72 12.72 10.04
N THR A 171 -1.99 13.07 11.09
CA THR A 171 -0.75 12.41 11.48
C THR A 171 -1.04 11.40 12.58
N PHE A 172 -0.52 10.20 12.45
CA PHE A 172 -0.61 9.19 13.50
C PHE A 172 0.32 9.59 14.65
N PRO A 173 -0.19 9.79 15.88
CA PRO A 173 0.61 10.25 17.01
C PRO A 173 1.66 9.20 17.41
N THR A 174 2.90 9.62 17.61
CA THR A 174 4.02 8.71 17.94
C THR A 174 3.84 8.01 19.28
N GLU A 175 3.20 8.67 20.23
CA GLU A 175 2.86 8.12 21.56
C GLU A 175 1.82 7.00 21.50
N MET A 176 1.07 6.91 20.39
CA MET A 176 0.11 5.82 20.15
C MET A 176 0.77 4.53 19.64
N GLY A 177 2.08 4.56 19.39
CA GLY A 177 2.87 3.45 18.89
C GLY A 177 3.18 3.55 17.39
N ARG A 178 3.91 2.57 16.86
CA ARG A 178 4.27 2.50 15.44
C ARG A 178 3.19 1.77 14.65
N PRO A 179 2.52 2.40 13.68
CA PRO A 179 1.44 1.77 12.94
C PRO A 179 1.95 0.62 12.05
N GLY A 180 1.13 -0.42 11.96
CA GLY A 180 1.37 -1.63 11.17
C GLY A 180 0.24 -1.91 10.17
N GLY A 181 -0.55 -2.96 10.39
CA GLY A 181 -1.68 -3.33 9.53
C GLY A 181 -2.88 -2.41 9.70
N TYR A 182 -3.70 -2.30 8.66
CA TYR A 182 -4.88 -1.44 8.62
C TYR A 182 -6.10 -2.24 8.19
N ALA A 183 -7.27 -1.89 8.73
CA ALA A 183 -8.58 -2.33 8.26
C ALA A 183 -9.57 -1.18 8.33
N VAL A 184 -10.32 -0.95 7.25
CA VAL A 184 -11.35 0.10 7.18
C VAL A 184 -12.71 -0.49 7.53
N ASP A 185 -13.48 0.19 8.33
CA ASP A 185 -14.83 -0.24 8.67
C ASP A 185 -15.78 -0.18 7.47
N CYS A 186 -16.91 -0.88 7.58
CA CYS A 186 -17.86 -1.00 6.47
C CYS A 186 -18.54 0.31 6.06
N ASN A 187 -18.45 1.37 6.87
CA ASN A 187 -19.01 2.69 6.57
C ASN A 187 -17.98 3.67 6.01
N ASP A 188 -16.68 3.30 5.96
CA ASP A 188 -15.57 4.17 5.63
C ASP A 188 -15.36 5.34 6.62
N ASP A 189 -15.83 5.19 7.87
CA ASP A 189 -15.73 6.21 8.90
C ASP A 189 -14.43 6.11 9.69
N TYR A 190 -13.92 4.87 9.89
CA TYR A 190 -12.77 4.58 10.73
C TYR A 190 -11.81 3.61 10.08
N ALA A 191 -10.51 3.84 10.31
CA ALA A 191 -9.46 2.84 10.12
C ALA A 191 -9.04 2.26 11.47
N TYR A 192 -9.04 0.93 11.59
CA TYR A 192 -8.44 0.20 12.71
C TYR A 192 -7.02 -0.16 12.35
N ILE A 193 -6.10 0.10 13.27
CA ILE A 193 -4.67 0.10 13.00
C ILE A 193 -3.98 -0.70 14.09
N THR A 194 -3.28 -1.78 13.70
CA THR A 194 -2.40 -2.47 14.65
C THR A 194 -1.18 -1.59 14.90
N VAL A 195 -0.69 -1.57 16.13
CA VAL A 195 0.50 -0.81 16.49
C VAL A 195 1.49 -1.68 17.26
N GLU A 196 2.78 -1.40 17.08
CA GLU A 196 3.82 -1.79 18.02
C GLU A 196 4.00 -0.64 19.01
N ARG A 197 3.99 -0.94 20.30
CA ARG A 197 4.09 0.07 21.35
C ARG A 197 5.21 -0.22 22.31
N GLU A 198 5.68 0.82 22.95
CA GLU A 198 6.50 0.68 24.15
C GLU A 198 5.64 0.17 25.33
N GLY A 199 6.25 -0.47 26.27
CA GLY A 199 5.60 -0.95 27.48
C GLY A 199 6.58 -1.08 28.62
N THR A 200 6.05 -1.35 29.83
CA THR A 200 6.88 -1.58 31.03
C THR A 200 7.64 -2.91 30.92
N GLU A 201 8.70 -3.05 31.69
CA GLU A 201 9.44 -4.31 31.76
C GLU A 201 8.57 -5.45 32.27
N GLU A 202 7.65 -5.18 33.19
CA GLU A 202 6.67 -6.16 33.70
C GLU A 202 5.72 -6.67 32.60
N GLU A 203 5.25 -5.78 31.71
CA GLU A 203 4.44 -6.18 30.56
C GLU A 203 5.26 -7.06 29.60
N LYS A 204 6.51 -6.70 29.35
CA LYS A 204 7.41 -7.50 28.50
C LYS A 204 7.70 -8.88 29.10
N GLU A 205 7.91 -8.96 30.41
CA GLU A 205 8.09 -10.23 31.11
C GLU A 205 6.83 -11.11 31.03
N ARG A 206 5.62 -10.54 31.24
CA ARG A 206 4.36 -11.28 31.10
C ARG A 206 4.16 -11.79 29.68
N MET A 207 4.43 -10.92 28.67
CA MET A 207 4.39 -11.33 27.27
C MET A 207 5.31 -12.52 27.00
N MET A 208 6.56 -12.44 27.43
CA MET A 208 7.54 -13.51 27.24
C MET A 208 7.14 -14.81 27.92
N LYS A 209 6.55 -14.73 29.13
CA LYS A 209 6.06 -15.88 29.87
C LYS A 209 4.87 -16.56 29.17
N ASN A 210 4.01 -15.77 28.51
CA ASN A 210 2.79 -16.23 27.86
C ASN A 210 2.97 -16.51 26.35
N ALA A 211 4.17 -16.18 25.79
CA ALA A 211 4.43 -16.43 24.39
C ALA A 211 4.39 -17.93 24.09
N PHE A 212 3.64 -18.28 23.07
CA PHE A 212 3.64 -19.65 22.54
C PHE A 212 4.97 -19.87 21.80
N LEU A 213 5.91 -20.54 22.46
CA LEU A 213 7.16 -20.95 21.87
C LEU A 213 6.97 -22.31 21.22
N PRO A 214 7.27 -22.48 19.92
CA PRO A 214 7.32 -23.81 19.34
C PRO A 214 8.37 -24.65 20.09
N GLU A 215 8.08 -25.91 20.35
CA GLU A 215 9.02 -26.88 20.88
C GLU A 215 10.20 -27.02 19.88
N SER A 216 11.19 -26.18 20.01
CA SER A 216 12.41 -26.28 19.24
C SER A 216 13.60 -26.31 20.18
N ASN A 217 14.56 -27.19 19.92
CA ASN A 217 15.82 -27.28 20.66
C ASN A 217 16.76 -26.09 20.37
N GLN A 218 16.32 -25.08 19.63
CA GLN A 218 17.06 -23.86 19.34
C GLN A 218 16.55 -22.74 20.23
N PRO A 219 17.43 -21.98 20.88
CA PRO A 219 17.05 -20.80 21.64
C PRO A 219 16.49 -19.73 20.69
N VAL A 220 15.17 -19.61 20.64
CA VAL A 220 14.51 -18.56 19.88
C VAL A 220 14.69 -17.23 20.64
N LYS A 221 15.48 -16.31 20.10
CA LYS A 221 15.58 -14.95 20.62
C LYS A 221 14.31 -14.17 20.24
N ILE A 222 13.26 -14.32 21.02
CA ILE A 222 12.07 -13.50 20.86
C ILE A 222 12.36 -12.13 21.44
N LYS A 223 12.22 -11.10 20.60
CA LYS A 223 12.17 -9.72 21.09
C LYS A 223 10.74 -9.44 21.52
N PRO A 224 10.46 -9.18 22.80
CA PRO A 224 9.11 -8.85 23.23
C PRO A 224 8.65 -7.57 22.52
N THR A 225 7.61 -7.71 21.70
CA THR A 225 7.01 -6.58 20.99
C THR A 225 5.58 -6.44 21.46
N LEU A 226 5.35 -5.45 22.32
CA LEU A 226 4.01 -5.14 22.79
C LEU A 226 3.21 -4.48 21.67
N CYS A 227 1.96 -4.84 21.57
CA CYS A 227 1.10 -4.40 20.50
C CYS A 227 -0.19 -3.76 21.03
N GLY A 228 -1.01 -3.34 20.13
CA GLY A 228 -2.34 -2.82 20.42
C GLY A 228 -3.09 -2.49 19.14
N ILE A 229 -4.30 -1.99 19.32
CA ILE A 229 -5.15 -1.52 18.23
C ILE A 229 -5.54 -0.08 18.52
N ARG A 230 -5.47 0.74 17.49
CA ARG A 230 -5.88 2.13 17.47
C ARG A 230 -6.98 2.30 16.43
N LYS A 231 -7.82 3.31 16.64
CA LYS A 231 -8.88 3.69 15.71
C LYS A 231 -8.66 5.13 15.28
N MET A 232 -8.53 5.37 13.98
CA MET A 232 -8.43 6.71 13.39
C MET A 232 -9.76 7.07 12.75
N ASN A 233 -10.31 8.20 13.09
CA ASN A 233 -11.45 8.79 12.39
C ASN A 233 -10.99 9.34 11.04
N LEU A 234 -11.51 8.81 9.93
CA LEU A 234 -11.08 9.15 8.58
C LEU A 234 -11.58 10.52 8.08
N SER A 235 -12.44 11.17 8.82
CA SER A 235 -12.89 12.54 8.53
C SER A 235 -12.10 13.59 9.30
N THR A 236 -11.69 13.31 10.55
CA THR A 236 -11.04 14.29 11.44
C THR A 236 -9.55 14.02 11.64
N GLY A 237 -9.09 12.81 11.36
CA GLY A 237 -7.73 12.37 11.67
C GLY A 237 -7.47 12.03 13.14
N GLU A 238 -8.48 12.16 14.00
CA GLU A 238 -8.35 11.85 15.42
C GLU A 238 -8.04 10.36 15.63
N VAL A 239 -7.04 10.07 16.45
CA VAL A 239 -6.63 8.71 16.79
C VAL A 239 -6.98 8.42 18.25
N THR A 240 -7.68 7.32 18.48
CA THR A 240 -8.04 6.84 19.82
C THR A 240 -7.56 5.42 20.06
N LYS A 241 -7.30 5.10 21.33
CA LYS A 241 -6.95 3.74 21.73
C LYS A 241 -8.20 2.85 21.76
N VAL A 242 -8.08 1.67 21.14
CA VAL A 242 -9.09 0.60 21.26
C VAL A 242 -8.66 -0.38 22.35
N ILE A 243 -7.48 -0.98 22.21
CA ILE A 243 -6.94 -1.94 23.19
C ILE A 243 -5.40 -1.95 23.12
N ASP A 244 -4.78 -2.23 24.25
CA ASP A 244 -3.38 -2.65 24.34
C ASP A 244 -3.32 -4.15 24.64
N THR A 245 -2.37 -4.85 24.02
CA THR A 245 -2.21 -6.31 24.18
C THR A 245 -0.80 -6.65 24.65
N GLU A 246 -0.69 -7.74 25.38
CA GLU A 246 0.59 -8.32 25.79
C GLU A 246 1.02 -9.47 24.84
N PHE A 247 0.48 -9.47 23.65
CA PHE A 247 0.83 -10.37 22.57
C PHE A 247 0.86 -9.59 21.25
N LYS A 248 1.52 -10.16 20.26
CA LYS A 248 1.57 -9.55 18.92
C LYS A 248 0.21 -9.66 18.25
N THR A 249 -0.35 -8.52 17.87
CA THR A 249 -1.58 -8.45 17.08
C THR A 249 -1.24 -8.47 15.59
N GLY A 250 -1.84 -9.42 14.87
CA GLY A 250 -1.69 -9.53 13.43
C GLY A 250 -3.03 -9.64 12.72
N HIS A 251 -2.99 -9.61 11.39
CA HIS A 251 -4.13 -9.91 10.51
C HIS A 251 -5.44 -9.22 10.89
N ILE A 252 -5.36 -7.91 11.23
CA ILE A 252 -6.56 -7.14 11.58
C ILE A 252 -7.52 -7.04 10.40
N GLN A 253 -8.79 -7.26 10.67
CA GLN A 253 -9.88 -7.16 9.71
C GLN A 253 -11.06 -6.45 10.35
N ALA A 254 -11.78 -5.65 9.58
CA ALA A 254 -13.04 -5.06 9.99
C ALA A 254 -14.22 -5.78 9.32
N SER A 255 -15.31 -5.89 10.04
CA SER A 255 -16.55 -6.46 9.51
C SER A 255 -17.02 -5.65 8.29
N ARG A 256 -17.44 -6.33 7.25
CA ARG A 256 -18.03 -5.69 6.07
C ARG A 256 -19.50 -5.31 6.26
N PHE A 257 -20.10 -5.71 7.36
CA PHE A 257 -21.54 -5.57 7.62
C PHE A 257 -21.85 -4.78 8.88
N THR A 258 -21.03 -4.94 9.91
CA THR A 258 -21.28 -4.34 11.24
C THR A 258 -20.22 -3.29 11.53
N PRO A 259 -20.59 -2.00 11.60
CA PRO A 259 -19.65 -0.94 11.96
C PRO A 259 -19.03 -1.20 13.36
N GLY A 260 -17.74 -1.00 13.48
CA GLY A 260 -17.04 -1.14 14.76
C GLY A 260 -16.61 -2.55 15.13
N GLU A 261 -17.08 -3.58 14.43
CA GLU A 261 -16.68 -4.96 14.66
C GLU A 261 -15.35 -5.24 13.95
N ILE A 262 -14.38 -5.76 14.70
CA ILE A 262 -13.06 -6.14 14.20
C ILE A 262 -12.65 -7.53 14.71
N VAL A 263 -11.85 -8.23 13.93
CA VAL A 263 -11.14 -9.45 14.32
C VAL A 263 -9.64 -9.30 14.08
N PHE A 264 -8.84 -9.95 14.87
CA PHE A 264 -7.39 -9.97 14.73
C PHE A 264 -6.80 -11.25 15.32
N CYS A 265 -5.59 -11.61 14.88
CA CYS A 265 -4.88 -12.77 15.40
C CYS A 265 -4.04 -12.42 16.62
N ASN A 266 -3.93 -13.37 17.55
CA ASN A 266 -2.87 -13.43 18.55
C ASN A 266 -1.72 -14.26 17.96
N GLU A 267 -0.56 -13.62 17.71
CA GLU A 267 0.64 -14.20 17.09
C GLU A 267 1.82 -14.26 18.07
#